data_088f8e3633c6b11176acb33b6af97d74
#
_entry.id   088f8e3633c6b11176acb33b6af97d74
#
_cell.length_a   1.000
_cell.length_b   1.000
_cell.length_c   1.000
_cell.angle_alpha   90.00
_cell.angle_beta   90.00
_cell.angle_gamma   90.00
#
_symmetry.space_group_name_H-M   'P 1'
#
loop_
_entity.id
_entity.type
_entity.pdbx_description
1 polymer ?
#
loop_
_entity_poly.entity_id
_entity_poly.type
_entity_poly.pdbx_seq_one_letter_code
_entity_poly.pdbx_strand_id
1 'polypeptide(L)'
;MAKNYTKDLIRKEFINLLNKKTLNNVTVTELARNCSIERKTFYYHYENLTELVKEIFQEELLVVVDEFNETLFWEDSFVLAAKFILENKKAIKHLYQSDYKDDVEKYVFSIAGEIMNKYVDLVSEDTKAKEVDKRLIAYFYQCALSSALIQWVATDMKSDPALMTERIGKLMDGNILLSLKRSENLENITDNFTQYIDLV
;
A
#
# COMPACT_ATOMS: atom_id res chain seq x y z
N MET A 1 -12.38 -22.38 12.87
CA MET A 1 -11.76 -23.04 11.70
C MET A 1 -12.60 -22.92 10.41
N ALA A 2 -13.87 -23.31 10.35
CA ALA A 2 -14.66 -23.25 9.11
C ALA A 2 -14.83 -21.83 8.49
N LYS A 3 -14.94 -20.78 9.32
CA LYS A 3 -15.15 -19.38 8.88
C LYS A 3 -13.96 -18.84 8.10
N ASN A 4 -12.72 -19.13 8.52
CA ASN A 4 -11.51 -18.70 7.82
C ASN A 4 -11.35 -19.45 6.49
N TYR A 5 -11.59 -20.75 6.46
CA TYR A 5 -11.50 -21.54 5.22
C TYR A 5 -12.39 -21.02 4.09
N THR A 6 -13.63 -20.60 4.42
CA THR A 6 -14.55 -20.03 3.43
C THR A 6 -14.07 -18.69 2.90
N LYS A 7 -13.54 -17.81 3.76
CA LYS A 7 -12.94 -16.54 3.34
C LYS A 7 -11.74 -16.76 2.42
N ASP A 8 -10.84 -17.64 2.79
CA ASP A 8 -9.65 -17.97 1.98
C ASP A 8 -10.03 -18.49 0.59
N LEU A 9 -11.06 -19.35 0.53
CA LEU A 9 -11.59 -19.87 -0.74
C LEU A 9 -12.16 -18.73 -1.60
N ILE A 10 -13.00 -17.86 -1.01
CA ILE A 10 -13.59 -16.70 -1.71
C ILE A 10 -12.49 -15.79 -2.26
N ARG A 11 -11.47 -15.46 -1.46
CA ARG A 11 -10.33 -14.61 -1.88
C ARG A 11 -9.56 -15.22 -3.03
N LYS A 12 -9.20 -16.50 -2.92
CA LYS A 12 -8.46 -17.21 -3.96
C LYS A 12 -9.23 -17.22 -5.28
N GLU A 13 -10.51 -17.56 -5.25
CA GLU A 13 -11.34 -17.57 -6.46
C GLU A 13 -11.61 -16.17 -7.02
N PHE A 14 -11.71 -15.15 -6.16
CA PHE A 14 -11.83 -13.79 -6.60
C PHE A 14 -10.58 -13.31 -7.36
N ILE A 15 -9.38 -13.57 -6.83
CA ILE A 15 -8.11 -13.28 -7.52
C ILE A 15 -8.03 -14.05 -8.85
N ASN A 16 -8.46 -15.32 -8.88
CA ASN A 16 -8.53 -16.11 -10.11
C ASN A 16 -9.47 -15.50 -11.17
N LEU A 17 -10.58 -14.90 -10.75
CA LEU A 17 -11.50 -14.18 -11.64
C LEU A 17 -10.89 -12.88 -12.13
N LEU A 18 -10.25 -12.11 -11.25
CA LEU A 18 -9.53 -10.88 -11.62
C LEU A 18 -8.35 -11.15 -12.57
N ASN A 19 -7.73 -12.31 -12.52
CA ASN A 19 -6.72 -12.72 -13.51
C ASN A 19 -7.29 -12.94 -14.93
N LYS A 20 -8.64 -13.04 -15.05
CA LYS A 20 -9.30 -13.33 -16.33
C LYS A 20 -10.05 -12.12 -16.89
N LYS A 21 -10.54 -11.22 -16.04
CA LYS A 21 -11.38 -10.08 -16.43
C LYS A 21 -11.37 -8.96 -15.41
N THR A 22 -11.76 -7.76 -15.83
CA THR A 22 -11.84 -6.59 -14.95
C THR A 22 -12.91 -6.76 -13.89
N LEU A 23 -12.78 -6.05 -12.76
CA LEU A 23 -13.71 -6.14 -11.62
C LEU A 23 -15.15 -5.83 -12.01
N ASN A 24 -15.38 -4.87 -12.91
CA ASN A 24 -16.71 -4.52 -13.39
C ASN A 24 -17.48 -5.70 -14.04
N ASN A 25 -16.73 -6.71 -14.49
CA ASN A 25 -17.29 -7.93 -15.11
C ASN A 25 -17.33 -9.13 -14.15
N VAL A 26 -16.91 -8.98 -12.90
CA VAL A 26 -17.01 -10.00 -11.86
C VAL A 26 -18.35 -9.86 -11.13
N THR A 27 -19.05 -10.96 -10.89
CA THR A 27 -20.30 -10.95 -10.14
C THR A 27 -20.25 -11.88 -8.93
N VAL A 28 -20.94 -11.50 -7.85
CA VAL A 28 -21.08 -12.35 -6.66
C VAL A 28 -21.68 -13.71 -7.00
N THR A 29 -22.58 -13.76 -7.97
CA THR A 29 -23.20 -15.03 -8.42
C THR A 29 -22.16 -15.99 -9.01
N GLU A 30 -21.29 -15.47 -9.85
CA GLU A 30 -20.22 -16.27 -10.46
C GLU A 30 -19.18 -16.70 -9.43
N LEU A 31 -18.74 -15.77 -8.56
CA LEU A 31 -17.80 -16.07 -7.49
C LEU A 31 -18.35 -17.15 -6.55
N ALA A 32 -19.59 -17.03 -6.09
CA ALA A 32 -20.22 -18.01 -5.22
C ALA A 32 -20.32 -19.39 -5.90
N ARG A 33 -20.69 -19.42 -7.18
CA ARG A 33 -20.73 -20.67 -7.97
C ARG A 33 -19.34 -21.32 -8.05
N ASN A 34 -18.31 -20.56 -8.33
CA ASN A 34 -16.93 -21.08 -8.43
C ASN A 34 -16.43 -21.62 -7.09
N CYS A 35 -16.84 -20.99 -5.98
CA CYS A 35 -16.54 -21.44 -4.62
C CYS A 35 -17.43 -22.61 -4.16
N SER A 36 -18.42 -23.04 -4.95
CA SER A 36 -19.44 -24.03 -4.54
C SER A 36 -20.17 -23.63 -3.24
N ILE A 37 -20.47 -22.34 -3.08
CA ILE A 37 -21.23 -21.78 -1.95
C ILE A 37 -22.50 -21.08 -2.45
N GLU A 38 -23.46 -20.87 -1.55
CA GLU A 38 -24.61 -20.05 -1.84
C GLU A 38 -24.27 -18.54 -1.77
N ARG A 39 -24.97 -17.70 -2.54
CA ARG A 39 -24.80 -16.24 -2.49
C ARG A 39 -24.96 -15.68 -1.06
N LYS A 40 -25.88 -16.24 -0.26
CA LYS A 40 -26.06 -15.82 1.14
C LYS A 40 -24.79 -16.03 1.97
N THR A 41 -23.99 -17.06 1.68
CA THR A 41 -22.72 -17.34 2.35
C THR A 41 -21.69 -16.25 2.01
N PHE A 42 -21.64 -15.77 0.75
CA PHE A 42 -20.82 -14.60 0.40
C PHE A 42 -21.26 -13.38 1.21
N TYR A 43 -22.56 -13.03 1.21
CA TYR A 43 -23.08 -11.87 1.93
C TYR A 43 -23.01 -11.97 3.46
N TYR A 44 -22.79 -13.18 3.99
CA TYR A 44 -22.46 -13.35 5.40
C TYR A 44 -21.03 -12.85 5.73
N HIS A 45 -20.11 -12.88 4.76
CA HIS A 45 -18.70 -12.47 4.94
C HIS A 45 -18.41 -11.07 4.42
N TYR A 46 -19.06 -10.65 3.33
CA TYR A 46 -18.79 -9.40 2.62
C TYR A 46 -20.08 -8.75 2.15
N GLU A 47 -20.21 -7.45 2.37
CA GLU A 47 -21.33 -6.68 1.87
C GLU A 47 -21.36 -6.64 0.33
N ASN A 48 -20.18 -6.51 -0.28
CA ASN A 48 -20.00 -6.42 -1.73
C ASN A 48 -18.56 -6.81 -2.13
N LEU A 49 -18.27 -6.79 -3.44
CA LEU A 49 -16.94 -7.12 -3.97
C LEU A 49 -15.88 -6.07 -3.59
N THR A 50 -16.26 -4.82 -3.35
CA THR A 50 -15.36 -3.76 -2.94
C THR A 50 -14.80 -4.02 -1.55
N GLU A 51 -15.65 -4.48 -0.62
CA GLU A 51 -15.22 -4.87 0.71
C GLU A 51 -14.20 -6.02 0.67
N LEU A 52 -14.43 -7.00 -0.20
CA LEU A 52 -13.47 -8.08 -0.43
C LEU A 52 -12.12 -7.56 -0.97
N VAL A 53 -12.14 -6.60 -1.92
CA VAL A 53 -10.91 -5.94 -2.39
C VAL A 53 -10.18 -5.26 -1.25
N LYS A 54 -10.91 -4.47 -0.44
CA LYS A 54 -10.33 -3.77 0.71
C LYS A 54 -9.70 -4.72 1.73
N GLU A 55 -10.37 -5.83 2.05
CA GLU A 55 -9.83 -6.83 2.98
C GLU A 55 -8.53 -7.45 2.43
N ILE A 56 -8.48 -7.80 1.14
CA ILE A 56 -7.26 -8.35 0.52
C ILE A 56 -6.11 -7.36 0.65
N PHE A 57 -6.33 -6.11 0.32
CA PHE A 57 -5.30 -5.09 0.43
C PHE A 57 -4.88 -4.81 1.89
N GLN A 58 -5.83 -4.80 2.84
CA GLN A 58 -5.50 -4.61 4.26
C GLN A 58 -4.63 -5.74 4.81
N GLU A 59 -4.85 -6.96 4.39
CA GLU A 59 -4.00 -8.09 4.81
C GLU A 59 -2.60 -7.99 4.21
N GLU A 60 -2.47 -7.59 2.94
CA GLU A 60 -1.16 -7.34 2.34
C GLU A 60 -0.43 -6.15 3.00
N LEU A 61 -1.17 -5.11 3.41
CA LEU A 61 -0.59 -4.02 4.20
C LEU A 61 0.05 -4.56 5.48
N LEU A 62 -0.67 -5.43 6.21
CA LEU A 62 -0.13 -6.00 7.45
C LEU A 62 1.17 -6.77 7.20
N VAL A 63 1.24 -7.55 6.12
CA VAL A 63 2.46 -8.27 5.74
C VAL A 63 3.62 -7.31 5.45
N VAL A 64 3.37 -6.22 4.72
CA VAL A 64 4.39 -5.22 4.40
C VAL A 64 4.85 -4.45 5.64
N VAL A 65 3.92 -4.14 6.56
CA VAL A 65 4.23 -3.46 7.83
C VAL A 65 5.00 -4.38 8.76
N ASP A 66 4.65 -5.66 8.82
CA ASP A 66 5.37 -6.64 9.65
C ASP A 66 6.81 -6.82 9.14
N GLU A 67 7.02 -6.89 7.83
CA GLU A 67 8.37 -6.89 7.23
C GLU A 67 9.18 -5.66 7.65
N PHE A 68 8.58 -4.46 7.60
CA PHE A 68 9.24 -3.25 8.09
C PHE A 68 9.61 -3.36 9.57
N ASN A 69 8.73 -3.87 10.42
CA ASN A 69 9.00 -4.03 11.86
C ASN A 69 10.15 -5.01 12.14
N GLU A 70 10.39 -5.98 11.24
CA GLU A 70 11.49 -6.94 11.37
C GLU A 70 12.82 -6.38 10.84
N THR A 71 12.80 -5.73 9.67
CA THR A 71 14.02 -5.30 8.97
C THR A 71 14.42 -3.85 9.31
N LEU A 72 13.45 -2.99 9.64
CA LEU A 72 13.59 -1.54 9.85
C LEU A 72 14.10 -0.78 8.60
N PHE A 73 14.00 -1.40 7.42
CA PHE A 73 14.36 -0.81 6.14
C PHE A 73 13.10 -0.63 5.27
N TRP A 74 12.82 0.61 4.88
CA TRP A 74 11.67 0.90 4.01
C TRP A 74 11.82 0.26 2.61
N GLU A 75 13.06 0.05 2.15
CA GLU A 75 13.36 -0.59 0.87
C GLU A 75 12.84 -2.02 0.81
N ASP A 76 13.00 -2.79 1.86
CA ASP A 76 12.53 -4.19 1.92
C ASP A 76 11.01 -4.26 1.86
N SER A 77 10.33 -3.39 2.59
CA SER A 77 8.87 -3.26 2.56
C SER A 77 8.36 -2.87 1.16
N PHE A 78 9.05 -1.95 0.48
CA PHE A 78 8.70 -1.54 -0.88
C PHE A 78 8.89 -2.69 -1.89
N VAL A 79 9.99 -3.45 -1.78
CA VAL A 79 10.25 -4.63 -2.62
C VAL A 79 9.19 -5.70 -2.38
N LEU A 80 8.79 -5.93 -1.12
CA LEU A 80 7.76 -6.90 -0.78
C LEU A 80 6.39 -6.51 -1.37
N ALA A 81 5.99 -5.24 -1.24
CA ALA A 81 4.78 -4.73 -1.86
C ALA A 81 4.79 -4.88 -3.39
N ALA A 82 5.93 -4.57 -4.03
CA ALA A 82 6.10 -4.72 -5.47
C ALA A 82 6.07 -6.20 -5.91
N LYS A 83 6.60 -7.10 -5.09
CA LYS A 83 6.54 -8.56 -5.34
C LYS A 83 5.10 -9.06 -5.35
N PHE A 84 4.28 -8.69 -4.38
CA PHE A 84 2.85 -9.01 -4.36
C PHE A 84 2.15 -8.53 -5.63
N ILE A 85 2.42 -7.29 -6.07
CA ILE A 85 1.86 -6.73 -7.29
C ILE A 85 2.28 -7.56 -8.53
N LEU A 86 3.55 -7.99 -8.62
CA LEU A 86 4.05 -8.82 -9.73
C LEU A 86 3.42 -10.21 -9.76
N GLU A 87 3.31 -10.86 -8.61
CA GLU A 87 2.69 -12.18 -8.48
C GLU A 87 1.21 -12.15 -8.90
N ASN A 88 0.55 -11.01 -8.70
CA ASN A 88 -0.85 -10.78 -9.06
C ASN A 88 -1.01 -9.82 -10.26
N LYS A 89 -0.01 -9.69 -11.12
CA LYS A 89 0.07 -8.67 -12.18
C LYS A 89 -1.21 -8.49 -13.00
N LYS A 90 -1.83 -9.59 -13.46
CA LYS A 90 -3.05 -9.52 -14.28
C LYS A 90 -4.24 -9.01 -13.45
N ALA A 91 -4.40 -9.50 -12.22
CA ALA A 91 -5.47 -9.10 -11.33
C ALA A 91 -5.33 -7.61 -10.98
N ILE A 92 -4.14 -7.15 -10.61
CA ILE A 92 -3.85 -5.75 -10.30
C ILE A 92 -4.10 -4.86 -11.52
N LYS A 93 -3.69 -5.28 -12.71
CA LYS A 93 -3.94 -4.54 -13.96
C LYS A 93 -5.44 -4.40 -14.25
N HIS A 94 -6.20 -5.48 -14.13
CA HIS A 94 -7.65 -5.45 -14.33
C HIS A 94 -8.38 -4.63 -13.25
N LEU A 95 -7.88 -4.63 -12.03
CA LEU A 95 -8.40 -3.79 -10.95
C LEU A 95 -8.10 -2.32 -11.22
N TYR A 96 -6.86 -2.00 -11.59
CA TYR A 96 -6.42 -0.64 -11.94
C TYR A 96 -7.11 -0.07 -13.19
N GLN A 97 -7.59 -0.93 -14.10
CA GLN A 97 -8.37 -0.56 -15.28
C GLN A 97 -9.90 -0.53 -15.04
N SER A 98 -10.34 -0.70 -13.82
CA SER A 98 -11.75 -0.66 -13.42
C SER A 98 -12.10 0.67 -12.74
N ASP A 99 -13.37 0.84 -12.35
CA ASP A 99 -13.84 2.00 -11.58
C ASP A 99 -13.22 2.10 -10.17
N TYR A 100 -12.43 1.10 -9.77
CA TYR A 100 -11.74 1.04 -8.47
C TYR A 100 -10.28 1.52 -8.52
N LYS A 101 -9.87 2.14 -9.61
CA LYS A 101 -8.51 2.71 -9.75
C LYS A 101 -8.16 3.63 -8.59
N ASP A 102 -9.04 4.57 -8.28
CA ASP A 102 -8.81 5.54 -7.21
C ASP A 102 -8.68 4.88 -5.83
N ASP A 103 -9.42 3.80 -5.59
CA ASP A 103 -9.30 3.03 -4.34
C ASP A 103 -7.94 2.31 -4.24
N VAL A 104 -7.44 1.77 -5.37
CA VAL A 104 -6.10 1.17 -5.43
C VAL A 104 -5.02 2.23 -5.16
N GLU A 105 -5.13 3.41 -5.77
CA GLU A 105 -4.18 4.51 -5.57
C GLU A 105 -4.17 5.01 -4.12
N LYS A 106 -5.34 5.21 -3.52
CA LYS A 106 -5.47 5.56 -2.10
C LYS A 106 -4.85 4.51 -1.19
N TYR A 107 -5.03 3.26 -1.54
CA TYR A 107 -4.50 2.15 -0.77
C TYR A 107 -2.96 2.11 -0.82
N VAL A 108 -2.37 2.22 -2.02
CA VAL A 108 -0.91 2.33 -2.19
C VAL A 108 -0.34 3.53 -1.42
N PHE A 109 -1.05 4.66 -1.46
CA PHE A 109 -0.69 5.86 -0.73
C PHE A 109 -0.69 5.63 0.79
N SER A 110 -1.73 4.96 1.32
CA SER A 110 -1.83 4.63 2.75
C SER A 110 -0.69 3.71 3.22
N ILE A 111 -0.33 2.68 2.44
CA ILE A 111 0.81 1.80 2.75
C ILE A 111 2.11 2.60 2.85
N ALA A 112 2.39 3.41 1.83
CA ALA A 112 3.59 4.24 1.81
C ALA A 112 3.65 5.19 3.01
N GLY A 113 2.49 5.73 3.43
CA GLY A 113 2.37 6.59 4.60
C GLY A 113 2.69 5.87 5.91
N GLU A 114 2.12 4.69 6.11
CA GLU A 114 2.37 3.88 7.31
C GLU A 114 3.87 3.56 7.48
N ILE A 115 4.51 3.11 6.39
CA ILE A 115 5.93 2.78 6.40
C ILE A 115 6.79 4.03 6.63
N MET A 116 6.52 5.12 5.90
CA MET A 116 7.34 6.33 6.00
C MET A 116 7.21 7.04 7.34
N ASN A 117 6.02 7.07 7.96
CA ASN A 117 5.86 7.60 9.30
C ASN A 117 6.70 6.80 10.32
N LYS A 118 6.60 5.46 10.29
CA LYS A 118 7.39 4.59 11.17
C LYS A 118 8.90 4.77 10.96
N TYR A 119 9.35 4.85 9.70
CA TYR A 119 10.77 5.03 9.39
C TYR A 119 11.30 6.40 9.84
N VAL A 120 10.54 7.46 9.62
CA VAL A 120 10.92 8.81 10.07
C VAL A 120 10.95 8.89 11.60
N ASP A 121 9.97 8.27 12.28
CA ASP A 121 9.96 8.21 13.75
C ASP A 121 11.20 7.49 14.27
N LEU A 122 11.55 6.33 13.71
CA LEU A 122 12.76 5.58 14.06
C LEU A 122 14.04 6.42 13.87
N VAL A 123 14.22 7.01 12.68
CA VAL A 123 15.43 7.81 12.36
C VAL A 123 15.49 9.09 13.17
N SER A 124 14.36 9.56 13.70
CA SER A 124 14.30 10.81 14.48
C SER A 124 14.59 10.66 15.97
N GLU A 125 14.75 9.43 16.52
CA GLU A 125 14.87 9.17 17.96
C GLU A 125 15.98 9.98 18.63
N ASP A 126 17.14 10.14 17.96
CA ASP A 126 18.28 10.90 18.44
C ASP A 126 18.33 12.35 17.94
N THR A 127 17.20 12.89 17.47
CA THR A 127 17.11 14.27 16.95
C THR A 127 16.17 15.13 17.79
N LYS A 128 16.30 16.44 17.65
CA LYS A 128 15.36 17.44 18.20
C LYS A 128 14.44 17.99 17.11
N ALA A 129 14.19 17.21 16.07
CA ALA A 129 13.32 17.61 14.98
C ALA A 129 11.88 17.86 15.48
N LYS A 130 11.26 18.90 14.93
CA LYS A 130 9.89 19.26 15.28
C LYS A 130 8.91 18.23 14.71
N GLU A 131 7.86 17.93 15.47
CA GLU A 131 6.88 16.92 15.07
C GLU A 131 6.23 17.25 13.72
N VAL A 132 5.90 18.52 13.48
CA VAL A 132 5.35 18.97 12.18
C VAL A 132 6.30 18.69 11.02
N ASP A 133 7.60 18.89 11.20
CA ASP A 133 8.60 18.64 10.17
C ASP A 133 8.82 17.15 9.94
N LYS A 134 8.75 16.32 10.98
CA LYS A 134 8.76 14.85 10.84
C LYS A 134 7.63 14.39 9.95
N ARG A 135 6.40 14.86 10.19
CA ARG A 135 5.22 14.51 9.38
C ARG A 135 5.35 15.02 7.94
N LEU A 136 5.86 16.24 7.74
CA LEU A 136 6.12 16.76 6.40
C LEU A 136 7.15 15.93 5.64
N ILE A 137 8.24 15.53 6.29
CA ILE A 137 9.26 14.66 5.70
C ILE A 137 8.64 13.31 5.32
N ALA A 138 7.92 12.66 6.23
CA ALA A 138 7.24 11.40 5.95
C ALA A 138 6.27 11.52 4.78
N TYR A 139 5.44 12.55 4.76
CA TYR A 139 4.49 12.84 3.69
C TYR A 139 5.17 13.05 2.32
N PHE A 140 6.28 13.80 2.28
CA PHE A 140 7.04 14.00 1.04
C PHE A 140 7.53 12.67 0.44
N TYR A 141 8.10 11.80 1.25
CA TYR A 141 8.55 10.47 0.81
C TYR A 141 7.38 9.55 0.48
N GLN A 142 6.29 9.60 1.24
CA GLN A 142 5.03 8.91 0.92
C GLN A 142 4.52 9.27 -0.48
N CYS A 143 4.44 10.57 -0.81
CA CYS A 143 4.04 11.03 -2.13
C CYS A 143 4.98 10.51 -3.23
N ALA A 144 6.28 10.59 -3.02
CA ALA A 144 7.27 10.16 -4.00
C ALA A 144 7.22 8.65 -4.25
N LEU A 145 7.19 7.84 -3.19
CA LEU A 145 7.23 6.38 -3.30
C LEU A 145 5.90 5.82 -3.81
N SER A 146 4.76 6.31 -3.33
CA SER A 146 3.45 5.89 -3.84
C SER A 146 3.28 6.22 -5.32
N SER A 147 3.67 7.45 -5.74
CA SER A 147 3.62 7.83 -7.15
C SER A 147 4.55 6.98 -8.02
N ALA A 148 5.75 6.62 -7.54
CA ALA A 148 6.66 5.74 -8.25
C ALA A 148 6.04 4.35 -8.48
N LEU A 149 5.41 3.77 -7.45
CA LEU A 149 4.76 2.47 -7.53
C LEU A 149 3.53 2.50 -8.45
N ILE A 150 2.68 3.53 -8.33
CA ILE A 150 1.50 3.71 -9.18
C ILE A 150 1.92 3.87 -10.64
N GLN A 151 2.94 4.69 -10.92
CA GLN A 151 3.45 4.88 -12.28
C GLN A 151 4.04 3.59 -12.85
N TRP A 152 4.71 2.79 -12.03
CA TRP A 152 5.22 1.49 -12.43
C TRP A 152 4.07 0.51 -12.80
N VAL A 153 2.99 0.48 -12.02
CA VAL A 153 1.77 -0.29 -12.36
C VAL A 153 1.15 0.22 -13.66
N ALA A 154 1.01 1.54 -13.82
CA ALA A 154 0.43 2.17 -15.02
C ALA A 154 1.23 1.89 -16.30
N THR A 155 2.55 1.71 -16.18
CA THR A 155 3.46 1.38 -17.30
C THR A 155 3.67 -0.12 -17.52
N ASP A 156 2.75 -0.94 -17.03
CA ASP A 156 2.74 -2.40 -17.21
C ASP A 156 3.86 -3.15 -16.49
N MET A 157 4.37 -2.58 -15.39
CA MET A 157 5.36 -3.23 -14.50
C MET A 157 6.58 -3.78 -15.26
N LYS A 158 7.13 -2.98 -16.19
CA LYS A 158 8.20 -3.41 -17.12
C LYS A 158 9.59 -3.40 -16.50
N SER A 159 9.85 -2.46 -15.59
CA SER A 159 11.14 -2.37 -14.89
C SER A 159 11.17 -3.30 -13.68
N ASP A 160 12.38 -3.69 -13.29
CA ASP A 160 12.60 -4.44 -12.05
C ASP A 160 12.45 -3.48 -10.86
N PRO A 161 11.47 -3.68 -9.98
CA PRO A 161 11.24 -2.79 -8.83
C PRO A 161 12.37 -2.89 -7.80
N ALA A 162 13.03 -4.03 -7.66
CA ALA A 162 14.13 -4.20 -6.71
C ALA A 162 15.33 -3.35 -7.12
N LEU A 163 15.71 -3.33 -8.40
CA LEU A 163 16.79 -2.48 -8.91
C LEU A 163 16.47 -0.99 -8.76
N MET A 164 15.23 -0.61 -9.01
CA MET A 164 14.78 0.77 -8.83
C MET A 164 14.86 1.19 -7.36
N THR A 165 14.37 0.36 -6.46
CA THR A 165 14.37 0.63 -5.02
C THR A 165 15.78 0.70 -4.46
N GLU A 166 16.66 -0.25 -4.80
CA GLU A 166 18.08 -0.23 -4.42
C GLU A 166 18.77 1.06 -4.88
N ARG A 167 18.47 1.51 -6.11
CA ARG A 167 19.07 2.74 -6.65
C ARG A 167 18.57 3.98 -5.93
N ILE A 168 17.26 4.06 -5.66
CA ILE A 168 16.67 5.17 -4.89
C ILE A 168 17.25 5.19 -3.47
N GLY A 169 17.30 4.03 -2.79
CA GLY A 169 17.87 3.90 -1.46
C GLY A 169 19.28 4.46 -1.38
N LYS A 170 20.17 4.02 -2.30
CA LYS A 170 21.55 4.53 -2.38
C LYS A 170 21.66 6.04 -2.66
N LEU A 171 20.78 6.59 -3.49
CA LEU A 171 20.79 8.02 -3.82
C LEU A 171 20.22 8.88 -2.70
N MET A 172 19.30 8.35 -1.91
CA MET A 172 18.59 9.06 -0.84
C MET A 172 19.12 8.73 0.57
N ASP A 173 20.15 7.89 0.65
CA ASP A 173 20.75 7.49 1.91
C ASP A 173 21.14 8.71 2.77
N GLY A 174 20.75 8.69 4.05
CA GLY A 174 20.99 9.74 5.02
C GLY A 174 20.19 11.05 4.80
N ASN A 175 19.46 11.22 3.69
CA ASN A 175 18.74 12.47 3.41
C ASN A 175 17.62 12.76 4.42
N ILE A 176 16.93 11.74 4.91
CA ILE A 176 15.90 11.90 5.94
C ILE A 176 16.53 12.40 7.24
N LEU A 177 17.59 11.76 7.71
CA LEU A 177 18.32 12.21 8.91
C LEU A 177 18.86 13.64 8.76
N LEU A 178 19.38 13.97 7.57
CA LEU A 178 19.86 15.34 7.29
C LEU A 178 18.73 16.37 7.34
N SER A 179 17.54 16.01 6.81
CA SER A 179 16.36 16.87 6.85
C SER A 179 15.86 17.06 8.29
N LEU A 180 15.84 16.01 9.09
CA LEU A 180 15.50 16.07 10.52
C LEU A 180 16.45 16.98 11.31
N LYS A 181 17.77 16.88 11.07
CA LYS A 181 18.76 17.79 11.69
C LYS A 181 18.58 19.24 11.25
N ARG A 182 18.16 19.50 10.03
CA ARG A 182 17.83 20.86 9.57
C ARG A 182 16.62 21.43 10.30
N SER A 183 15.60 20.60 10.58
CA SER A 183 14.41 20.99 11.34
C SER A 183 14.74 21.59 12.70
N GLU A 184 15.80 21.13 13.37
CA GLU A 184 16.21 21.64 14.69
C GLU A 184 16.48 23.16 14.69
N ASN A 185 16.92 23.70 13.55
CA ASN A 185 17.30 25.10 13.38
C ASN A 185 16.27 25.94 12.62
N LEU A 186 15.16 25.36 12.17
CA LEU A 186 14.08 26.10 11.51
C LEU A 186 13.22 26.84 12.55
N GLU A 187 12.60 27.96 12.15
CA GLU A 187 11.58 28.59 12.96
C GLU A 187 10.31 27.75 13.05
N ASN A 188 9.51 27.94 14.10
CA ASN A 188 8.23 27.23 14.21
C ASN A 188 7.28 27.71 13.12
N ILE A 189 6.66 26.75 12.42
CA ILE A 189 5.58 27.06 11.48
C ILE A 189 4.37 27.50 12.30
N THR A 190 3.88 28.73 12.05
CA THR A 190 2.70 29.30 12.70
C THR A 190 1.40 29.05 11.92
N ASP A 191 1.50 28.48 10.72
CA ASP A 191 0.38 28.22 9.83
C ASP A 191 -0.25 26.83 10.03
N ASN A 192 -1.56 26.72 9.69
CA ASN A 192 -2.33 25.49 9.76
C ASN A 192 -1.89 24.40 8.73
N PHE A 193 -0.59 24.25 8.51
CA PHE A 193 -0.04 23.21 7.63
C PHE A 193 -0.43 21.80 8.09
N THR A 194 -0.67 21.64 9.38
CA THR A 194 -1.16 20.38 9.97
C THR A 194 -2.49 19.92 9.36
N GLN A 195 -3.37 20.83 8.89
CA GLN A 195 -4.63 20.45 8.25
C GLN A 195 -4.44 19.65 6.95
N TYR A 196 -3.30 19.78 6.28
CA TYR A 196 -2.99 19.00 5.07
C TYR A 196 -2.38 17.63 5.37
N ILE A 197 -1.82 17.45 6.58
CA ILE A 197 -1.16 16.21 7.01
C ILE A 197 -2.14 15.29 7.73
N ASP A 198 -3.14 15.86 8.42
CA ASP A 198 -4.19 15.11 9.14
C ASP A 198 -5.31 14.58 8.20
N LEU A 199 -5.23 14.84 6.91
CA LEU A 199 -6.18 14.35 5.89
C LEU A 199 -5.77 13.01 5.24
N VAL A 200 -4.74 12.34 5.79
CA VAL A 200 -4.21 11.08 5.25
C VAL A 200 -4.30 9.98 6.36
#